data_9a4a17a0bfa80d648c2c51f6d3e71f54
#
_entry.id   9a4a17a0bfa80d648c2c51f6d3e71f54
#
_cell.length_a   1.000
_cell.length_b   1.000
_cell.length_c   1.000
_cell.angle_alpha   90.00
_cell.angle_beta   90.00
_cell.angle_gamma   90.00
#
_symmetry.space_group_name_H-M   'P 1'
#
loop_
_entity.id
_entity.type
_entity.pdbx_description
1 polymer ?
#
loop_
_entity_poly.entity_id
_entity_poly.type
_entity_poly.pdbx_seq_one_letter_code
_entity_poly.pdbx_strand_id
1 'polypeptide(L)'
;MGFLSNLFGGNKEDKALRDTLAQIHRILDDEAFQLELVHPEMKAMLESAPAYDKDPNGTGPFGFTETNPIPVNGPIGQLAYLSRLETQSGQRILFHRLGAIGKVDVFEAVSFNGAEWFILFVDPYHPRRSRLTPDDFRFTKEVAQFSGFHKFCENFPYDFVEKKASERESGLSMAYIAISKV
;
A
#
# COMPACT_ATOMS: atom_id res chain seq x y z
N MET A 1 17.81 -33.05 -35.82
CA MET A 1 18.50 -32.06 -34.97
C MET A 1 17.62 -30.83 -34.92
N GLY A 2 17.08 -30.45 -33.77
CA GLY A 2 16.22 -29.26 -33.67
C GLY A 2 15.30 -29.22 -32.44
N PHE A 3 15.66 -29.86 -31.31
CA PHE A 3 14.78 -29.90 -30.13
C PHE A 3 15.35 -29.21 -28.89
N LEU A 4 16.52 -28.57 -28.97
CA LEU A 4 17.19 -27.95 -27.82
C LEU A 4 17.26 -26.41 -27.86
N SER A 5 16.73 -25.76 -28.90
CA SER A 5 16.79 -24.28 -29.01
C SER A 5 15.71 -23.55 -28.19
N ASN A 6 14.69 -24.25 -27.69
CA ASN A 6 13.59 -23.63 -26.92
C ASN A 6 13.80 -23.69 -25.39
N LEU A 7 14.88 -24.25 -24.89
CA LEU A 7 15.12 -24.40 -23.45
C LEU A 7 15.93 -23.26 -22.82
N PHE A 8 16.46 -22.32 -23.63
CA PHE A 8 17.28 -21.19 -23.15
C PHE A 8 16.79 -19.82 -23.64
N GLY A 9 15.65 -19.74 -24.27
CA GLY A 9 14.99 -18.49 -24.58
C GLY A 9 14.16 -18.01 -23.40
N GLY A 10 14.80 -17.51 -22.35
CA GLY A 10 14.09 -16.68 -21.36
C GLY A 10 13.41 -15.55 -22.13
N ASN A 11 12.08 -15.66 -22.28
CA ASN A 11 11.26 -14.80 -23.12
C ASN A 11 11.48 -13.35 -22.70
N LYS A 12 11.57 -12.41 -23.63
CA LYS A 12 11.65 -10.97 -23.32
C LYS A 12 10.51 -10.53 -22.39
N GLU A 13 9.36 -11.18 -22.50
CA GLU A 13 8.20 -11.00 -21.65
C GLU A 13 8.47 -11.40 -20.18
N ASP A 14 9.14 -12.54 -19.94
CA ASP A 14 9.48 -12.98 -18.59
C ASP A 14 10.51 -12.07 -17.91
N LYS A 15 11.40 -11.46 -18.69
CA LYS A 15 12.35 -10.48 -18.20
C LYS A 15 11.64 -9.17 -17.85
N ALA A 16 10.80 -8.65 -18.74
CA ALA A 16 10.04 -7.43 -18.52
C ALA A 16 9.12 -7.56 -17.28
N LEU A 17 8.48 -8.71 -17.09
CA LEU A 17 7.65 -8.99 -15.93
C LEU A 17 8.48 -8.99 -14.64
N ARG A 18 9.64 -9.65 -14.64
CA ARG A 18 10.55 -9.67 -13.47
C ARG A 18 11.06 -8.27 -13.14
N ASP A 19 11.45 -7.49 -14.15
CA ASP A 19 11.92 -6.12 -13.95
C ASP A 19 10.80 -5.23 -13.37
N THR A 20 9.56 -5.39 -13.85
CA THR A 20 8.38 -4.69 -13.32
C THR A 20 8.10 -5.08 -11.87
N LEU A 21 8.11 -6.37 -11.55
CA LEU A 21 7.93 -6.85 -10.17
C LEU A 21 9.03 -6.33 -9.24
N ALA A 22 10.28 -6.32 -9.70
CA ALA A 22 11.40 -5.78 -8.92
C ALA A 22 11.21 -4.27 -8.63
N GLN A 23 10.71 -3.50 -9.59
CA GLN A 23 10.38 -2.08 -9.38
C GLN A 23 9.24 -1.88 -8.38
N ILE A 24 8.19 -2.69 -8.46
CA ILE A 24 7.07 -2.65 -7.51
C ILE A 24 7.56 -2.96 -6.10
N HIS A 25 8.38 -3.99 -5.93
CA HIS A 25 8.98 -4.32 -4.64
C HIS A 25 9.84 -3.16 -4.13
N ARG A 26 10.63 -2.54 -4.99
CA ARG A 26 11.43 -1.39 -4.62
C ARG A 26 10.56 -0.21 -4.18
N ILE A 27 9.44 0.08 -4.88
CA ILE A 27 8.49 1.11 -4.48
C ILE A 27 7.88 0.80 -3.09
N LEU A 28 7.57 -0.46 -2.80
CA LEU A 28 6.97 -0.85 -1.52
C LEU A 28 7.98 -0.88 -0.37
N ASP A 29 9.24 -1.22 -0.63
CA ASP A 29 10.21 -1.58 0.40
C ASP A 29 11.27 -0.51 0.66
N ASP A 30 11.67 0.26 -0.35
CA ASP A 30 12.77 1.22 -0.30
C ASP A 30 12.25 2.65 -0.04
N GLU A 31 12.33 3.11 1.22
CA GLU A 31 11.90 4.45 1.63
C GLU A 31 12.70 5.57 0.96
N ALA A 32 14.00 5.36 0.71
CA ALA A 32 14.82 6.34 0.02
C ALA A 32 14.37 6.49 -1.44
N PHE A 33 14.08 5.38 -2.10
CA PHE A 33 13.51 5.40 -3.45
C PHE A 33 12.12 6.05 -3.50
N GLN A 34 11.27 5.83 -2.49
CA GLN A 34 9.98 6.51 -2.40
C GLN A 34 10.13 8.03 -2.34
N LEU A 35 11.12 8.53 -1.58
CA LEU A 35 11.43 9.96 -1.50
C LEU A 35 11.99 10.55 -2.82
N GLU A 36 12.64 9.74 -3.64
CA GLU A 36 13.07 10.17 -4.98
C GLU A 36 11.90 10.36 -5.95
N LEU A 37 10.77 9.69 -5.72
CA LEU A 37 9.59 9.74 -6.58
C LEU A 37 8.64 10.89 -6.25
N VAL A 38 8.82 11.59 -5.12
CA VAL A 38 7.99 12.73 -4.77
C VAL A 38 8.55 14.04 -5.35
N HIS A 39 7.67 15.04 -5.53
CA HIS A 39 8.09 16.35 -6.01
C HIS A 39 9.15 16.97 -5.08
N PRO A 40 10.18 17.67 -5.59
CA PRO A 40 11.28 18.21 -4.78
C PRO A 40 10.86 19.05 -3.59
N GLU A 41 9.82 19.87 -3.72
CA GLU A 41 9.31 20.69 -2.60
C GLU A 41 8.73 19.81 -1.49
N MET A 42 7.98 18.77 -1.84
CA MET A 42 7.47 17.80 -0.87
C MET A 42 8.61 17.01 -0.24
N LYS A 43 9.61 16.60 -1.00
CA LYS A 43 10.79 15.91 -0.47
C LYS A 43 11.49 16.73 0.60
N ALA A 44 11.77 18.02 0.32
CA ALA A 44 12.39 18.92 1.29
C ALA A 44 11.55 19.05 2.59
N MET A 45 10.23 19.13 2.46
CA MET A 45 9.32 19.18 3.59
C MET A 45 9.36 17.88 4.42
N LEU A 46 9.32 16.73 3.76
CA LEU A 46 9.38 15.42 4.42
C LEU A 46 10.72 15.23 5.16
N GLU A 47 11.84 15.56 4.53
CA GLU A 47 13.17 15.43 5.11
C GLU A 47 13.40 16.36 6.32
N SER A 48 12.71 17.50 6.37
CA SER A 48 12.77 18.45 7.50
C SER A 48 11.83 18.09 8.66
N ALA A 49 10.90 17.20 8.46
CA ALA A 49 9.91 16.82 9.48
C ALA A 49 10.50 15.87 10.54
N PRO A 50 9.93 15.83 11.76
CA PRO A 50 10.38 14.93 12.80
C PRO A 50 10.14 13.46 12.42
N ALA A 51 11.13 12.61 12.73
CA ALA A 51 11.07 11.17 12.49
C ALA A 51 10.65 10.42 13.78
N TYR A 52 9.41 10.00 13.87
CA TYR A 52 8.91 9.17 14.96
C TYR A 52 8.03 8.03 14.43
N ASP A 53 7.81 7.00 15.25
CA ASP A 53 6.91 5.90 14.91
C ASP A 53 5.46 6.19 15.34
N LYS A 54 5.29 7.05 16.33
CA LYS A 54 4.03 7.54 16.87
C LYS A 54 4.26 8.95 17.40
N ASP A 55 3.30 9.86 17.18
CA ASP A 55 3.39 11.20 17.74
C ASP A 55 3.46 11.11 19.27
N PRO A 56 4.55 11.64 19.90
CA PRO A 56 4.67 11.61 21.36
C PRO A 56 3.55 12.39 22.08
N ASN A 57 2.90 13.33 21.38
CA ASN A 57 1.77 14.10 21.88
C ASN A 57 0.42 13.57 21.37
N GLY A 58 0.43 12.49 20.59
CA GLY A 58 -0.78 11.90 20.02
C GLY A 58 -1.73 11.38 21.09
N THR A 59 -3.02 11.64 20.93
CA THR A 59 -4.08 11.22 21.85
C THR A 59 -5.06 10.27 21.17
N GLY A 60 -5.59 9.32 21.95
CA GLY A 60 -6.47 8.27 21.43
C GLY A 60 -5.72 7.10 20.80
N PRO A 61 -6.45 6.09 20.29
CA PRO A 61 -5.87 4.90 19.67
C PRO A 61 -5.04 5.25 18.44
N PHE A 62 -3.82 4.70 18.38
CA PHE A 62 -2.88 4.92 17.27
C PHE A 62 -3.44 4.46 15.95
N GLY A 63 -3.44 5.35 14.95
CA GLY A 63 -3.95 5.09 13.60
C GLY A 63 -5.47 5.15 13.47
N PHE A 64 -6.22 5.23 14.59
CA PHE A 64 -7.68 5.28 14.59
C PHE A 64 -8.26 6.65 14.97
N THR A 65 -7.41 7.63 15.23
CA THR A 65 -7.83 9.00 15.52
C THR A 65 -6.99 10.01 14.74
N GLU A 66 -7.59 11.14 14.38
CA GLU A 66 -6.89 12.24 13.70
C GLU A 66 -5.77 12.86 14.57
N THR A 67 -5.91 12.72 15.90
CA THR A 67 -4.94 13.24 16.87
C THR A 67 -3.80 12.29 17.18
N ASN A 68 -3.82 11.08 16.61
CA ASN A 68 -2.76 10.08 16.74
C ASN A 68 -2.63 9.27 15.44
N PRO A 69 -2.39 9.96 14.28
CA PRO A 69 -2.34 9.31 12.99
C PRO A 69 -1.06 8.50 12.81
N ILE A 70 -1.05 7.65 11.81
CA ILE A 70 0.11 6.86 11.39
C ILE A 70 1.06 7.77 10.60
N PRO A 71 2.30 8.02 11.04
CA PRO A 71 3.26 8.81 10.28
C PRO A 71 3.86 7.99 9.12
N VAL A 72 3.91 8.59 7.92
CA VAL A 72 4.50 7.97 6.72
C VAL A 72 5.17 9.00 5.80
N ASN A 73 5.99 8.53 4.87
CA ASN A 73 6.80 9.34 3.98
C ASN A 73 6.07 9.61 2.63
N GLY A 74 5.08 10.47 2.67
CA GLY A 74 4.33 10.91 1.50
C GLY A 74 3.31 9.91 0.97
N PRO A 75 2.67 10.20 -0.17
CA PRO A 75 1.58 9.38 -0.74
C PRO A 75 2.01 7.95 -1.08
N ILE A 76 3.25 7.76 -1.54
CA ILE A 76 3.78 6.41 -1.84
C ILE A 76 4.01 5.65 -0.54
N GLY A 77 4.50 6.33 0.51
CA GLY A 77 4.64 5.76 1.85
C GLY A 77 3.31 5.31 2.45
N GLN A 78 2.22 6.04 2.21
CA GLN A 78 0.86 5.63 2.60
C GLN A 78 0.47 4.29 1.95
N LEU A 79 0.59 4.21 0.62
CA LEU A 79 0.29 2.98 -0.11
C LEU A 79 1.17 1.82 0.34
N ALA A 80 2.46 2.07 0.52
CA ALA A 80 3.43 1.06 0.95
C ALA A 80 3.17 0.57 2.38
N TYR A 81 2.81 1.46 3.30
CA TYR A 81 2.48 1.12 4.68
C TYR A 81 1.18 0.31 4.76
N LEU A 82 0.09 0.84 4.20
CA LEU A 82 -1.23 0.21 4.26
C LEU A 82 -1.24 -1.16 3.55
N SER A 83 -0.50 -1.31 2.44
CA SER A 83 -0.38 -2.59 1.72
C SER A 83 0.35 -3.68 2.51
N ARG A 84 1.00 -3.34 3.62
CA ARG A 84 1.68 -4.29 4.51
C ARG A 84 0.85 -4.67 5.71
N LEU A 85 -0.28 -4.01 5.93
CA LEU A 85 -1.15 -4.34 7.06
C LEU A 85 -1.94 -5.62 6.77
N GLU A 86 -2.01 -6.44 7.79
CA GLU A 86 -2.98 -7.53 7.91
C GLU A 86 -3.62 -7.46 9.29
N THR A 87 -4.87 -7.89 9.39
CA THR A 87 -5.58 -7.94 10.67
C THR A 87 -4.92 -8.94 11.60
N GLN A 88 -5.26 -8.91 12.89
CA GLN A 88 -4.76 -9.92 13.85
C GLN A 88 -5.16 -11.34 13.46
N SER A 89 -6.27 -11.50 12.71
CA SER A 89 -6.71 -12.79 12.14
C SER A 89 -5.89 -13.24 10.91
N GLY A 90 -4.94 -12.41 10.43
CA GLY A 90 -4.10 -12.69 9.27
C GLY A 90 -4.74 -12.36 7.93
N GLN A 91 -5.83 -11.58 7.92
CA GLN A 91 -6.45 -11.12 6.68
C GLN A 91 -5.75 -9.85 6.18
N ARG A 92 -5.33 -9.81 4.93
CA ARG A 92 -4.88 -8.57 4.28
C ARG A 92 -6.07 -7.64 4.10
N ILE A 93 -5.79 -6.36 3.86
CA ILE A 93 -6.82 -5.35 3.67
C ILE A 93 -6.80 -4.77 2.25
N LEU A 94 -7.98 -4.41 1.76
CA LEU A 94 -8.17 -3.44 0.69
C LEU A 94 -8.39 -2.08 1.34
N PHE A 95 -7.97 -1.01 0.67
CA PHE A 95 -8.18 0.33 1.19
C PHE A 95 -8.34 1.36 0.07
N HIS A 96 -9.05 2.44 0.38
CA HIS A 96 -9.11 3.64 -0.46
C HIS A 96 -9.13 4.91 0.40
N ARG A 97 -8.72 6.03 -0.19
CA ARG A 97 -8.71 7.30 0.50
C ARG A 97 -10.09 7.95 0.46
N LEU A 98 -10.67 8.27 1.62
CA LEU A 98 -11.93 9.01 1.73
C LEU A 98 -11.74 10.51 1.54
N GLY A 99 -10.63 11.06 2.06
CA GLY A 99 -10.36 12.49 2.04
C GLY A 99 -9.24 12.86 3.00
N ALA A 100 -9.26 14.09 3.52
CA ALA A 100 -8.31 14.56 4.53
C ALA A 100 -9.01 15.45 5.56
N ILE A 101 -8.49 15.44 6.79
CA ILE A 101 -8.80 16.37 7.87
C ILE A 101 -7.52 17.15 8.17
N GLY A 102 -7.46 18.43 7.76
CA GLY A 102 -6.23 19.19 7.80
C GLY A 102 -5.13 18.50 6.96
N LYS A 103 -4.02 18.09 7.61
CA LYS A 103 -2.91 17.38 6.98
C LYS A 103 -3.02 15.85 7.03
N VAL A 104 -4.00 15.33 7.75
CA VAL A 104 -4.17 13.89 7.98
C VAL A 104 -5.12 13.31 6.96
N ASP A 105 -4.65 12.34 6.19
CA ASP A 105 -5.46 11.59 5.25
C ASP A 105 -6.29 10.53 5.97
N VAL A 106 -7.53 10.35 5.51
CA VAL A 106 -8.47 9.38 6.04
C VAL A 106 -8.68 8.28 5.01
N PHE A 107 -8.44 7.05 5.42
CA PHE A 107 -8.63 5.86 4.60
C PHE A 107 -9.73 4.97 5.19
N GLU A 108 -10.58 4.45 4.33
CA GLU A 108 -11.42 3.30 4.63
C GLU A 108 -10.71 2.03 4.19
N ALA A 109 -10.74 1.03 5.02
CA ALA A 109 -10.12 -0.27 4.76
C ALA A 109 -11.08 -1.40 5.11
N VAL A 110 -11.00 -2.49 4.37
CA VAL A 110 -11.77 -3.71 4.61
C VAL A 110 -10.87 -4.94 4.52
N SER A 111 -11.04 -5.90 5.41
CA SER A 111 -10.37 -7.20 5.31
C SER A 111 -10.78 -7.95 4.04
N PHE A 112 -9.91 -8.79 3.48
CA PHE A 112 -10.16 -9.50 2.22
C PHE A 112 -11.38 -10.42 2.25
N ASN A 113 -11.76 -10.91 3.41
CA ASN A 113 -12.97 -11.67 3.61
C ASN A 113 -14.23 -10.80 3.79
N GLY A 114 -14.09 -9.46 3.76
CA GLY A 114 -15.19 -8.51 3.91
C GLY A 114 -15.74 -8.36 5.34
N ALA A 115 -15.19 -9.07 6.32
CA ALA A 115 -15.78 -9.16 7.65
C ALA A 115 -15.42 -7.97 8.58
N GLU A 116 -14.27 -7.33 8.36
CA GLU A 116 -13.73 -6.30 9.26
C GLU A 116 -13.54 -5.00 8.48
N TRP A 117 -14.11 -3.91 8.98
CA TRP A 117 -14.02 -2.58 8.39
C TRP A 117 -13.35 -1.61 9.34
N PHE A 118 -12.50 -0.73 8.80
CA PHE A 118 -11.67 0.19 9.57
C PHE A 118 -11.65 1.57 8.93
N ILE A 119 -11.53 2.60 9.78
CA ILE A 119 -11.14 3.95 9.37
C ILE A 119 -9.74 4.20 9.93
N LEU A 120 -8.80 4.50 9.04
CA LEU A 120 -7.40 4.74 9.39
C LEU A 120 -7.01 6.18 9.07
N PHE A 121 -6.31 6.80 10.01
CA PHE A 121 -5.79 8.16 9.91
C PHE A 121 -4.28 8.10 9.66
N VAL A 122 -3.82 8.77 8.60
CA VAL A 122 -2.43 8.69 8.14
C VAL A 122 -1.88 10.09 7.89
N ASP A 123 -0.77 10.44 8.55
CA ASP A 123 -0.06 11.69 8.31
C ASP A 123 1.09 11.46 7.30
N PRO A 124 0.99 11.96 6.04
CA PRO A 124 1.99 11.72 5.01
C PRO A 124 3.24 12.60 5.12
N TYR A 125 3.35 13.45 6.13
CA TYR A 125 4.38 14.50 6.20
C TYR A 125 5.53 14.13 7.14
N HIS A 126 6.09 12.91 6.98
CA HIS A 126 7.23 12.43 7.75
C HIS A 126 8.34 11.88 6.85
N PRO A 127 9.60 11.85 7.29
CA PRO A 127 10.72 11.37 6.47
C PRO A 127 10.74 9.86 6.27
N ARG A 128 10.01 9.11 7.09
CA ARG A 128 9.90 7.65 7.04
C ARG A 128 8.55 7.15 7.53
N ARG A 129 8.26 5.91 7.21
CA ARG A 129 7.07 5.22 7.72
C ARG A 129 7.23 4.82 9.19
N SER A 130 6.09 4.76 9.89
CA SER A 130 6.01 4.12 11.21
C SER A 130 6.43 2.64 11.13
N ARG A 131 7.12 2.20 12.17
CA ARG A 131 7.45 0.79 12.42
C ARG A 131 6.46 0.10 13.36
N LEU A 132 5.49 0.88 13.87
CA LEU A 132 4.38 0.38 14.67
C LEU A 132 3.16 0.15 13.79
N THR A 133 2.26 -0.70 14.24
CA THR A 133 0.94 -0.92 13.66
C THR A 133 -0.14 -0.52 14.66
N PRO A 134 -1.33 -0.08 14.20
CA PRO A 134 -2.50 0.02 15.07
C PRO A 134 -2.81 -1.35 15.72
N ASP A 135 -3.46 -1.34 16.89
CA ASP A 135 -3.64 -2.54 17.73
C ASP A 135 -4.36 -3.71 17.02
N ASP A 136 -5.27 -3.40 16.08
CA ASP A 136 -6.02 -4.42 15.30
C ASP A 136 -5.20 -5.01 14.14
N PHE A 137 -3.96 -4.55 13.94
CA PHE A 137 -3.12 -4.91 12.80
C PHE A 137 -1.75 -5.43 13.22
N ARG A 138 -1.15 -6.14 12.28
CA ARG A 138 0.28 -6.47 12.25
C ARG A 138 0.82 -6.30 10.85
N PHE A 139 2.14 -6.23 10.69
CA PHE A 139 2.75 -6.27 9.37
C PHE A 139 2.77 -7.70 8.84
N THR A 140 2.36 -7.86 7.58
CA THR A 140 2.45 -9.14 6.89
C THR A 140 3.91 -9.61 6.82
N LYS A 141 4.10 -10.92 6.96
CA LYS A 141 5.39 -11.61 6.72
C LYS A 141 5.58 -11.98 5.24
N GLU A 142 4.51 -11.91 4.48
CA GLU A 142 4.53 -12.17 3.05
C GLU A 142 5.07 -10.95 2.28
N VAL A 143 5.37 -11.17 1.01
CA VAL A 143 5.75 -10.10 0.10
C VAL A 143 4.58 -9.12 -0.02
N ALA A 144 4.83 -7.86 0.30
CA ALA A 144 3.82 -6.83 0.19
C ALA A 144 3.42 -6.61 -1.27
N GLN A 145 2.13 -6.36 -1.49
CA GLN A 145 1.55 -6.07 -2.79
C GLN A 145 0.59 -4.91 -2.63
N PHE A 146 0.52 -4.01 -3.61
CA PHE A 146 -0.45 -2.93 -3.57
C PHE A 146 -1.87 -3.48 -3.47
N SER A 147 -2.57 -3.09 -2.41
CA SER A 147 -3.92 -3.56 -2.11
C SER A 147 -4.94 -2.42 -1.96
N GLY A 148 -4.62 -1.21 -2.47
CA GLY A 148 -5.54 -0.09 -2.37
C GLY A 148 -5.18 1.09 -3.25
N PHE A 149 -5.96 2.18 -3.09
CA PHE A 149 -5.87 3.39 -3.87
C PHE A 149 -5.72 4.65 -3.01
N HIS A 150 -4.88 5.57 -3.48
CA HIS A 150 -4.75 6.92 -2.93
C HIS A 150 -5.80 7.90 -3.50
N LYS A 151 -7.00 7.39 -3.76
CA LYS A 151 -8.15 8.18 -4.23
C LYS A 151 -9.44 7.55 -3.76
N PHE A 152 -10.50 8.35 -3.76
CA PHE A 152 -11.84 7.90 -3.46
C PHE A 152 -12.37 6.93 -4.53
N CYS A 153 -13.03 5.87 -4.10
CA CYS A 153 -13.74 4.91 -4.94
C CYS A 153 -15.19 4.82 -4.47
N GLU A 154 -16.14 5.20 -5.31
CA GLU A 154 -17.55 5.35 -4.94
C GLU A 154 -18.20 4.03 -4.50
N ASN A 155 -17.85 2.93 -5.18
CA ASN A 155 -18.38 1.59 -4.89
C ASN A 155 -17.33 0.69 -4.26
N PHE A 156 -16.51 1.24 -3.35
CA PHE A 156 -15.51 0.45 -2.64
C PHE A 156 -16.18 -0.65 -1.79
N PRO A 157 -15.66 -1.89 -1.77
CA PRO A 157 -14.46 -2.39 -2.45
C PRO A 157 -14.71 -2.95 -3.87
N TYR A 158 -15.92 -2.89 -4.38
CA TYR A 158 -16.32 -3.57 -5.63
C TYR A 158 -15.63 -3.00 -6.86
N ASP A 159 -15.47 -1.68 -6.94
CA ASP A 159 -14.69 -1.03 -8.02
C ASP A 159 -13.26 -1.56 -8.11
N PHE A 160 -12.72 -2.00 -6.98
CA PHE A 160 -11.40 -2.59 -6.94
C PHE A 160 -11.36 -3.94 -7.66
N VAL A 161 -12.39 -4.75 -7.51
CA VAL A 161 -12.52 -6.07 -8.11
C VAL A 161 -12.74 -5.97 -9.62
N GLU A 162 -13.63 -5.08 -10.07
CA GLU A 162 -13.99 -4.89 -11.49
C GLU A 162 -12.81 -4.32 -12.29
N LYS A 163 -12.14 -3.29 -11.78
CA LYS A 163 -10.97 -2.72 -12.42
C LYS A 163 -9.86 -3.75 -12.63
N LYS A 164 -9.73 -4.67 -11.72
CA LYS A 164 -8.78 -5.75 -11.78
C LYS A 164 -9.15 -6.88 -12.74
N ALA A 165 -10.41 -7.13 -12.96
CA ALA A 165 -10.86 -8.05 -13.99
C ALA A 165 -10.50 -7.54 -15.38
N SER A 166 -10.71 -6.23 -15.66
CA SER A 166 -10.34 -5.59 -16.93
C SER A 166 -8.82 -5.53 -17.18
N GLU A 167 -8.02 -5.40 -16.11
CA GLU A 167 -6.55 -5.42 -16.21
C GLU A 167 -6.00 -6.83 -16.49
N ARG A 168 -6.70 -7.89 -16.08
CA ARG A 168 -6.38 -9.29 -16.45
C ARG A 168 -6.50 -9.54 -17.94
N GLU A 169 -7.50 -8.96 -18.59
CA GLU A 169 -7.70 -9.06 -20.04
C GLU A 169 -6.62 -8.34 -20.84
N SER A 170 -5.97 -7.32 -20.24
CA SER A 170 -4.88 -6.57 -20.86
C SER A 170 -3.49 -7.18 -20.65
N GLY A 171 -3.36 -8.36 -20.01
CA GLY A 171 -2.09 -9.05 -19.78
C GLY A 171 -1.25 -8.50 -18.64
N LEU A 172 -1.70 -7.46 -17.92
CA LEU A 172 -1.08 -6.91 -16.73
C LEU A 172 -1.55 -7.67 -15.49
N SER A 173 -1.26 -8.96 -15.42
CA SER A 173 -1.59 -9.80 -14.28
C SER A 173 -0.69 -9.47 -13.10
N MET A 174 -1.03 -8.45 -12.36
CA MET A 174 -0.54 -8.25 -11.01
C MET A 174 -1.23 -9.24 -10.10
N ALA A 175 -0.48 -9.97 -9.27
CA ALA A 175 -0.96 -11.05 -8.41
C ALA A 175 -2.22 -10.66 -7.62
N TYR A 176 -3.31 -11.33 -7.90
CA TYR A 176 -4.64 -10.99 -7.43
C TYR A 176 -5.19 -11.93 -6.41
N ILE A 177 -5.71 -11.28 -5.46
CA ILE A 177 -6.57 -11.75 -4.44
C ILE A 177 -7.95 -11.95 -5.05
N ALA A 178 -8.37 -13.19 -5.12
CA ALA A 178 -9.75 -13.51 -5.31
C ALA A 178 -10.48 -13.15 -4.01
N ILE A 179 -11.22 -12.03 -4.01
CA ILE A 179 -12.26 -11.85 -3.00
C ILE A 179 -13.28 -12.93 -3.32
N SER A 180 -13.32 -13.96 -2.50
CA SER A 180 -14.38 -14.95 -2.57
C SER A 180 -15.69 -14.20 -2.42
N LYS A 181 -16.57 -14.32 -3.41
CA LYS A 181 -17.94 -13.82 -3.27
C LYS A 181 -18.52 -14.48 -2.03
N VAL A 182 -18.83 -13.68 -1.02
CA VAL A 182 -19.73 -14.08 0.05
C VAL A 182 -21.14 -13.94 -0.47
#